data_4c58a73698bf01594e443dfd1d734081
#
_entry.id   4c58a73698bf01594e443dfd1d734081
#
_cell.length_a   1.000
_cell.length_b   1.000
_cell.length_c   1.000
_cell.angle_alpha   90.00
_cell.angle_beta   90.00
_cell.angle_gamma   90.00
#
_symmetry.space_group_name_H-M   'P 1'
#
loop_
_entity.id
_entity.type
_entity.pdbx_description
1 polymer ?
#
loop_
_entity_poly.entity_id
_entity_poly.type
_entity_poly.pdbx_seq_one_letter_code
_entity_poly.pdbx_strand_id
1 'polypeptide(L)'
;MEQYSKFKYIFPPKPEYCISSKELYKYESDHLIQCKLNGSCCVVFIKGKEFRYFGRHQNENLSNFKLKISDLEIFKNDEWNVIVGEYMNKNKNGLDGRPWNHKLVIFDILVHNGEYLLGSTFEERVLLMDELFGTVEENEYLYKLNNNVFRVKTFYDNFLERWNEIVKIDMLEGVVLKKRDQKLTKAFSEKNNLSHKCRKETKLYKF
;
A
#
# COMPACT_ATOMS: atom_id res chain seq x y z
N MET A 1 21.25 -7.45 -10.85
CA MET A 1 21.40 -6.21 -11.66
C MET A 1 20.73 -6.27 -13.03
N GLU A 2 20.69 -7.40 -13.70
CA GLU A 2 19.92 -7.54 -14.98
C GLU A 2 18.42 -7.22 -14.84
N GLN A 3 17.86 -7.41 -13.68
CA GLN A 3 16.44 -7.19 -13.40
C GLN A 3 16.04 -5.71 -13.44
N TYR A 4 16.95 -4.82 -13.06
CA TYR A 4 16.72 -3.38 -13.13
C TYR A 4 16.83 -2.83 -14.56
N SER A 5 17.58 -3.50 -15.44
CA SER A 5 17.72 -3.06 -16.82
C SER A 5 16.44 -3.22 -17.63
N LYS A 6 15.56 -4.16 -17.23
CA LYS A 6 14.28 -4.42 -17.91
C LYS A 6 13.12 -3.57 -17.40
N PHE A 7 13.13 -3.18 -16.13
CA PHE A 7 12.06 -2.38 -15.52
C PHE A 7 12.61 -1.05 -15.02
N LYS A 8 12.21 0.03 -15.69
CA LYS A 8 12.39 1.37 -15.13
C LYS A 8 11.61 1.44 -13.83
N TYR A 9 12.26 1.85 -12.74
CA TYR A 9 11.60 2.07 -11.47
C TYR A 9 10.51 3.13 -11.65
N ILE A 10 9.32 2.80 -11.24
CA ILE A 10 8.21 3.75 -11.15
C ILE A 10 8.09 4.15 -9.69
N PHE A 11 8.19 5.45 -9.42
CA PHE A 11 7.93 5.94 -8.07
C PHE A 11 6.47 5.66 -7.70
N PRO A 12 6.23 4.96 -6.58
CA PRO A 12 4.87 4.69 -6.15
C PRO A 12 4.16 6.02 -5.84
N PRO A 13 2.89 6.15 -6.23
CA PRO A 13 2.10 7.32 -5.92
C PRO A 13 2.15 7.66 -4.42
N LYS A 14 2.37 8.92 -4.09
CA LYS A 14 2.50 9.40 -2.71
C LYS A 14 1.44 10.46 -2.42
N PRO A 15 0.67 10.32 -1.35
CA PRO A 15 -0.25 11.37 -0.95
C PRO A 15 0.52 12.64 -0.54
N GLU A 16 0.34 13.72 -1.31
CA GLU A 16 1.03 15.00 -1.05
C GLU A 16 0.31 15.82 0.00
N TYR A 17 -1.00 15.93 -0.13
CA TYR A 17 -1.79 16.83 0.68
C TYR A 17 -2.34 16.15 1.92
N CYS A 18 -2.30 16.88 3.03
CA CYS A 18 -2.96 16.48 4.25
C CYS A 18 -4.29 17.24 4.34
N ILE A 19 -5.37 16.53 4.57
CA ILE A 19 -6.70 17.09 4.73
C ILE A 19 -7.24 16.83 6.13
N SER A 20 -8.16 17.67 6.57
CA SER A 20 -8.88 17.48 7.83
C SER A 20 -9.92 16.35 7.68
N SER A 21 -10.17 15.62 8.77
CA SER A 21 -11.26 14.63 8.79
C SER A 21 -12.63 15.23 8.51
N LYS A 22 -12.83 16.52 8.83
CA LYS A 22 -14.05 17.27 8.52
C LYS A 22 -14.30 17.44 7.02
N GLU A 23 -13.31 17.20 6.17
CA GLU A 23 -13.40 17.35 4.73
C GLU A 23 -13.60 16.01 3.99
N LEU A 24 -13.55 14.88 4.69
CA LEU A 24 -13.62 13.54 4.09
C LEU A 24 -14.87 13.34 3.22
N TYR A 25 -16.01 13.89 3.64
CA TYR A 25 -17.26 13.78 2.89
C TYR A 25 -17.19 14.39 1.47
N LYS A 26 -16.29 15.33 1.21
CA LYS A 26 -16.12 15.97 -0.10
C LYS A 26 -15.50 15.01 -1.14
N TYR A 27 -14.89 13.93 -0.68
CA TYR A 27 -14.11 13.00 -1.50
C TYR A 27 -14.84 11.68 -1.77
N GLU A 28 -15.98 11.42 -1.14
CA GLU A 28 -16.69 10.14 -1.26
C GLU A 28 -17.18 9.84 -2.69
N SER A 29 -17.45 10.88 -3.48
CA SER A 29 -18.01 10.69 -4.84
C SER A 29 -16.99 10.15 -5.85
N ASP A 30 -15.69 10.45 -5.70
CA ASP A 30 -14.67 10.19 -6.71
C ASP A 30 -13.36 9.59 -6.17
N HIS A 31 -13.28 9.33 -4.87
CA HIS A 31 -12.12 8.69 -4.23
C HIS A 31 -12.46 7.34 -3.63
N LEU A 32 -11.41 6.58 -3.37
CA LEU A 32 -11.40 5.36 -2.56
C LEU A 32 -10.55 5.62 -1.33
N ILE A 33 -10.89 4.97 -0.22
CA ILE A 33 -10.17 5.14 1.04
C ILE A 33 -9.52 3.83 1.48
N GLN A 34 -8.28 3.91 1.95
CA GLN A 34 -7.52 2.82 2.53
C GLN A 34 -6.98 3.24 3.90
N CYS A 35 -6.84 2.31 4.84
CA CYS A 35 -6.17 2.61 6.09
C CYS A 35 -4.69 2.96 5.86
N LYS A 36 -4.16 3.91 6.62
CA LYS A 36 -2.76 4.31 6.59
C LYS A 36 -1.99 3.67 7.73
N LEU A 37 -1.04 2.81 7.36
CA LEU A 37 -0.13 2.19 8.31
C LEU A 37 1.07 3.09 8.65
N ASN A 38 1.75 2.78 9.74
CA ASN A 38 2.95 3.47 10.20
C ASN A 38 4.18 2.56 10.12
N GLY A 39 4.66 2.35 8.92
CA GLY A 39 5.83 1.55 8.62
C GLY A 39 6.81 2.27 7.69
N SER A 40 7.40 1.51 6.79
CA SER A 40 8.25 2.00 5.72
C SER A 40 7.70 1.58 4.36
N CYS A 41 7.50 2.55 3.47
CA CYS A 41 7.08 2.24 2.10
C CYS A 41 8.09 1.29 1.45
N CYS A 42 7.60 0.20 0.91
CA CYS A 42 8.37 -0.86 0.30
C CYS A 42 7.83 -1.17 -1.10
N VAL A 43 8.71 -1.12 -2.09
CA VAL A 43 8.44 -1.58 -3.45
C VAL A 43 9.12 -2.93 -3.62
N VAL A 44 8.35 -3.97 -3.88
CA VAL A 44 8.84 -5.34 -3.97
C VAL A 44 8.70 -5.85 -5.41
N PHE A 45 9.80 -6.28 -5.97
CA PHE A 45 9.90 -6.94 -7.26
C PHE A 45 9.95 -8.45 -7.02
N ILE A 46 9.06 -9.18 -7.66
CA ILE A 46 8.92 -10.64 -7.48
C ILE A 46 8.87 -11.30 -8.84
N LYS A 47 9.66 -12.37 -9.02
CA LYS A 47 9.64 -13.25 -10.19
C LYS A 47 9.97 -14.68 -9.76
N GLY A 48 8.98 -15.55 -9.77
CA GLY A 48 9.16 -16.92 -9.29
C GLY A 48 9.76 -16.94 -7.88
N LYS A 49 10.99 -17.46 -7.74
CA LYS A 49 11.74 -17.52 -6.48
C LYS A 49 12.73 -16.37 -6.28
N GLU A 50 12.70 -15.38 -7.15
CA GLU A 50 13.55 -14.19 -7.03
C GLU A 50 12.73 -13.02 -6.50
N PHE A 51 13.31 -12.24 -5.58
CA PHE A 51 12.72 -10.99 -5.14
C PHE A 51 13.78 -9.95 -4.85
N ARG A 52 13.39 -8.69 -5.01
CA ARG A 52 14.12 -7.50 -4.56
C ARG A 52 13.16 -6.51 -3.93
N TYR A 53 13.65 -5.72 -3.02
CA TYR A 53 12.84 -4.71 -2.36
C TYR A 53 13.60 -3.39 -2.25
N PHE A 54 12.85 -2.31 -2.35
CA PHE A 54 13.38 -0.95 -2.34
C PHE A 54 12.49 -0.09 -1.47
N GLY A 55 13.13 0.86 -0.81
CA GLY A 55 12.40 1.96 -0.22
C GLY A 55 11.83 2.88 -1.30
N ARG A 56 11.02 3.86 -0.90
CA ARG A 56 10.39 4.84 -1.80
C ARG A 56 11.38 5.54 -2.74
N HIS A 57 12.58 5.82 -2.27
CA HIS A 57 13.62 6.56 -2.99
C HIS A 57 14.67 5.64 -3.65
N GLN A 58 14.30 4.43 -4.03
CA GLN A 58 15.16 3.42 -4.66
C GLN A 58 16.33 2.92 -3.81
N ASN A 59 16.35 3.21 -2.53
CA ASN A 59 17.36 2.66 -1.65
C ASN A 59 17.08 1.17 -1.37
N GLU A 60 18.03 0.31 -1.67
CA GLU A 60 17.93 -1.16 -1.50
C GLU A 60 17.85 -1.61 -0.04
N ASN A 61 18.13 -0.75 0.91
CA ASN A 61 18.21 -1.12 2.31
C ASN A 61 17.00 -0.57 3.10
N LEU A 62 15.96 -1.38 3.21
CA LEU A 62 15.03 -1.25 4.33
C LEU A 62 15.66 -1.91 5.54
N SER A 63 15.98 -1.14 6.56
CA SER A 63 16.54 -1.66 7.80
C SER A 63 15.66 -2.76 8.38
N ASN A 64 16.25 -3.90 8.70
CA ASN A 64 15.57 -5.04 9.31
C ASN A 64 14.51 -5.73 8.46
N PHE A 65 14.63 -5.73 7.13
CA PHE A 65 13.74 -6.53 6.30
C PHE A 65 13.97 -8.02 6.56
N LYS A 66 12.94 -8.74 7.01
CA LYS A 66 13.03 -10.14 7.46
C LYS A 66 12.12 -11.10 6.70
N LEU A 67 11.40 -10.62 5.68
CA LEU A 67 10.58 -11.53 4.86
C LEU A 67 11.49 -12.46 4.05
N LYS A 68 11.06 -13.70 3.96
CA LYS A 68 11.70 -14.74 3.14
C LYS A 68 10.99 -14.81 1.78
N ILE A 69 11.64 -15.47 0.81
CA ILE A 69 11.01 -15.71 -0.49
C ILE A 69 9.68 -16.48 -0.34
N SER A 70 9.60 -17.45 0.56
CA SER A 70 8.37 -18.20 0.83
C SER A 70 7.20 -17.31 1.31
N ASP A 71 7.47 -16.14 1.89
CA ASP A 71 6.43 -15.17 2.24
C ASP A 71 5.94 -14.40 1.00
N LEU A 72 6.77 -14.30 -0.03
CA LEU A 72 6.54 -13.51 -1.24
C LEU A 72 6.12 -14.36 -2.45
N GLU A 73 5.98 -15.67 -2.28
CA GLU A 73 5.41 -16.57 -3.31
C GLU A 73 3.89 -16.38 -3.46
N ILE A 74 3.47 -15.12 -3.64
CA ILE A 74 2.06 -14.73 -3.79
C ILE A 74 1.58 -14.72 -5.25
N PHE A 75 2.52 -14.74 -6.20
CA PHE A 75 2.23 -14.86 -7.63
C PHE A 75 2.52 -16.27 -8.11
N LYS A 76 1.65 -16.78 -9.00
CA LYS A 76 1.73 -18.15 -9.53
C LYS A 76 2.47 -18.26 -10.87
N ASN A 77 3.23 -17.23 -11.24
CA ASN A 77 3.90 -17.13 -12.54
C ASN A 77 5.38 -16.79 -12.37
N ASP A 78 6.15 -17.04 -13.43
CA ASP A 78 7.59 -16.74 -13.50
C ASP A 78 7.89 -15.40 -14.21
N GLU A 79 6.90 -14.51 -14.29
CA GLU A 79 7.07 -13.17 -14.82
C GLU A 79 7.26 -12.14 -13.70
N TRP A 80 7.83 -10.98 -14.05
CA TRP A 80 8.01 -9.91 -13.10
C TRP A 80 6.67 -9.32 -12.66
N ASN A 81 6.51 -9.22 -11.35
CA ASN A 81 5.42 -8.50 -10.71
C ASN A 81 6.02 -7.48 -9.73
N VAL A 82 5.44 -6.30 -9.67
CA VAL A 82 5.91 -5.24 -8.76
C VAL A 82 4.74 -4.73 -7.94
N ILE A 83 4.83 -4.93 -6.64
CA ILE A 83 3.83 -4.46 -5.66
C ILE A 83 4.40 -3.35 -4.80
N VAL A 84 3.51 -2.53 -4.28
CA VAL A 84 3.83 -1.49 -3.31
C VAL A 84 3.10 -1.77 -2.01
N GLY A 85 3.83 -1.70 -0.92
CA GLY A 85 3.26 -1.94 0.41
C GLY A 85 3.92 -1.10 1.49
N GLU A 86 3.42 -1.25 2.67
CA GLU A 86 4.03 -0.75 3.89
C GLU A 86 4.68 -1.91 4.63
N TYR A 87 6.00 -1.84 4.82
CA TYR A 87 6.72 -2.81 5.64
C TYR A 87 6.72 -2.36 7.10
N MET A 88 6.12 -3.18 7.94
CA MET A 88 6.00 -2.93 9.38
C MET A 88 7.29 -3.37 10.08
N ASN A 89 8.29 -2.49 10.10
CA ASN A 89 9.62 -2.75 10.67
C ASN A 89 9.79 -2.25 12.11
N LYS A 90 8.79 -1.58 12.67
CA LYS A 90 8.78 -1.09 14.06
C LYS A 90 7.91 -1.99 14.92
N ASN A 91 8.28 -2.11 16.19
CA ASN A 91 7.45 -2.78 17.17
C ASN A 91 6.13 -2.02 17.31
N LYS A 92 5.07 -2.61 16.78
CA LYS A 92 3.70 -2.16 16.87
C LYS A 92 2.84 -3.34 17.30
N ASN A 93 1.76 -3.05 17.98
CA ASN A 93 0.75 -4.05 18.25
C ASN A 93 -0.29 -4.03 17.15
N GLY A 94 -0.73 -5.22 16.73
CA GLY A 94 -1.87 -5.41 15.87
C GLY A 94 -3.19 -5.03 16.54
N LEU A 95 -4.30 -5.28 15.86
CA LEU A 95 -5.64 -5.01 16.41
C LEU A 95 -5.95 -5.89 17.61
N ASP A 96 -5.34 -7.06 17.71
CA ASP A 96 -5.46 -8.01 18.81
C ASP A 96 -4.51 -7.72 20.00
N GLY A 97 -3.79 -6.60 19.97
CA GLY A 97 -2.81 -6.20 20.98
C GLY A 97 -1.49 -6.97 20.96
N ARG A 98 -1.32 -7.94 20.05
CA ARG A 98 -0.07 -8.71 19.93
C ARG A 98 0.96 -8.01 19.06
N PRO A 99 2.28 -8.28 19.24
CA PRO A 99 3.32 -7.74 18.37
C PRO A 99 3.07 -8.04 16.89
N TRP A 100 3.06 -7.01 16.05
CA TRP A 100 2.74 -7.09 14.64
C TRP A 100 3.81 -6.43 13.76
N ASN A 101 5.05 -6.85 13.93
CA ASN A 101 6.20 -6.38 13.17
C ASN A 101 6.64 -7.41 12.12
N HIS A 102 7.48 -7.00 11.19
CA HIS A 102 7.97 -7.80 10.07
C HIS A 102 6.87 -8.33 9.15
N LYS A 103 5.83 -7.51 8.95
CA LYS A 103 4.73 -7.78 8.03
C LYS A 103 4.80 -6.83 6.84
N LEU A 104 4.44 -7.32 5.66
CA LEU A 104 4.23 -6.49 4.47
C LEU A 104 2.73 -6.34 4.25
N VAL A 105 2.28 -5.10 4.12
CA VAL A 105 0.88 -4.80 3.80
C VAL A 105 0.81 -4.12 2.45
N ILE A 106 0.34 -4.83 1.44
CA ILE A 106 0.22 -4.37 0.06
C ILE A 106 -0.92 -3.35 -0.05
N PHE A 107 -0.69 -2.25 -0.77
CA PHE A 107 -1.71 -1.25 -1.04
C PHE A 107 -1.79 -0.79 -2.50
N ASP A 108 -0.89 -1.26 -3.37
CA ASP A 108 -0.94 -1.00 -4.81
C ASP A 108 -0.12 -2.05 -5.58
N ILE A 109 -0.35 -2.16 -6.90
CA ILE A 109 0.40 -2.98 -7.83
C ILE A 109 0.79 -2.12 -9.05
N LEU A 110 2.04 -2.23 -9.51
CA LEU A 110 2.58 -1.39 -10.59
C LEU A 110 2.92 -2.18 -11.86
N VAL A 111 3.27 -3.44 -11.70
CA VAL A 111 3.62 -4.36 -12.79
C VAL A 111 2.97 -5.70 -12.52
N HIS A 112 2.33 -6.27 -13.52
CA HIS A 112 1.77 -7.61 -13.49
C HIS A 112 2.15 -8.37 -14.75
N ASN A 113 2.59 -9.63 -14.60
CA ASN A 113 3.01 -10.50 -15.70
C ASN A 113 4.04 -9.85 -16.65
N GLY A 114 5.00 -9.11 -16.09
CA GLY A 114 6.03 -8.45 -16.89
C GLY A 114 5.61 -7.14 -17.52
N GLU A 115 4.34 -6.74 -17.40
CA GLU A 115 3.80 -5.53 -18.03
C GLU A 115 3.53 -4.43 -17.00
N TYR A 116 3.95 -3.21 -17.33
CA TYR A 116 3.59 -2.04 -16.55
C TYR A 116 2.10 -1.73 -16.67
N LEU A 117 1.43 -1.55 -15.54
CA LEU A 117 0.02 -1.15 -15.50
C LEU A 117 -0.19 0.34 -15.80
N LEU A 118 0.61 0.89 -16.72
CA LEU A 118 0.52 2.29 -17.13
C LEU A 118 -0.82 2.56 -17.83
N GLY A 119 -1.47 3.63 -17.42
CA GLY A 119 -2.79 4.00 -17.92
C GLY A 119 -3.95 3.35 -17.15
N SER A 120 -3.70 2.30 -16.34
CA SER A 120 -4.74 1.74 -15.46
C SER A 120 -5.11 2.75 -14.37
N THR A 121 -6.38 2.84 -14.07
CA THR A 121 -6.90 3.62 -12.96
C THR A 121 -6.55 2.97 -11.62
N PHE A 122 -6.67 3.73 -10.52
CA PHE A 122 -6.46 3.14 -9.20
C PHE A 122 -7.50 2.06 -8.90
N GLU A 123 -8.76 2.27 -9.27
CA GLU A 123 -9.82 1.30 -9.09
C GLU A 123 -9.58 -0.01 -9.85
N GLU A 124 -9.13 0.07 -11.11
CA GLU A 124 -8.77 -1.13 -11.90
C GLU A 124 -7.64 -1.93 -11.23
N ARG A 125 -6.65 -1.25 -10.63
CA ARG A 125 -5.59 -1.94 -9.89
C ARG A 125 -6.05 -2.56 -8.58
N VAL A 126 -7.04 -1.95 -7.91
CA VAL A 126 -7.69 -2.56 -6.73
C VAL A 126 -8.41 -3.85 -7.12
N LEU A 127 -9.21 -3.80 -8.17
CA LEU A 127 -9.95 -4.98 -8.69
C LEU A 127 -8.97 -6.10 -9.14
N LEU A 128 -7.89 -5.73 -9.80
CA LEU A 128 -6.83 -6.70 -10.15
C LEU A 128 -6.21 -7.35 -8.90
N MET A 129 -5.96 -6.58 -7.84
CA MET A 129 -5.45 -7.15 -6.59
C MET A 129 -6.49 -8.05 -5.89
N ASP A 130 -7.79 -7.77 -6.01
CA ASP A 130 -8.86 -8.63 -5.53
C ASP A 130 -8.88 -9.98 -6.27
N GLU A 131 -8.72 -9.96 -7.57
CA GLU A 131 -8.64 -11.14 -8.42
C GLU A 131 -7.39 -11.99 -8.12
N LEU A 132 -6.22 -11.37 -8.02
CA LEU A 132 -4.95 -12.06 -7.85
C LEU A 132 -4.77 -12.68 -6.47
N PHE A 133 -5.18 -11.98 -5.44
CA PHE A 133 -4.86 -12.33 -4.06
C PHE A 133 -6.06 -12.86 -3.27
N GLY A 134 -7.26 -12.70 -3.83
CA GLY A 134 -8.49 -13.02 -3.11
C GLY A 134 -8.79 -12.03 -1.97
N THR A 135 -9.83 -12.36 -1.22
CA THR A 135 -10.41 -11.49 -0.19
C THR A 135 -10.59 -12.21 1.15
N VAL A 136 -9.64 -13.09 1.52
CA VAL A 136 -9.66 -13.74 2.82
C VAL A 136 -9.43 -12.70 3.90
N GLU A 137 -10.41 -12.53 4.78
CA GLU A 137 -10.37 -11.50 5.80
C GLU A 137 -9.38 -11.85 6.93
N GLU A 138 -8.49 -10.94 7.26
CA GLU A 138 -7.73 -10.96 8.51
C GLU A 138 -8.49 -10.22 9.61
N ASN A 139 -9.02 -9.05 9.23
CA ASN A 139 -9.80 -8.18 10.12
C ASN A 139 -10.58 -7.17 9.26
N GLU A 140 -11.18 -6.17 9.90
CA GLU A 140 -12.00 -5.15 9.26
C GLU A 140 -11.26 -4.31 8.19
N TYR A 141 -9.92 -4.17 8.30
CA TYR A 141 -9.11 -3.29 7.44
C TYR A 141 -8.14 -4.03 6.54
N LEU A 142 -7.94 -5.32 6.74
CA LEU A 142 -6.91 -6.09 6.05
C LEU A 142 -7.46 -7.42 5.54
N TYR A 143 -6.98 -7.80 4.35
CA TYR A 143 -7.04 -9.17 3.85
C TYR A 143 -5.73 -9.90 4.12
N LYS A 144 -5.80 -11.18 4.38
CA LYS A 144 -4.65 -12.05 4.63
C LYS A 144 -4.27 -12.82 3.37
N LEU A 145 -3.02 -12.70 2.95
CA LEU A 145 -2.44 -13.52 1.90
C LEU A 145 -1.70 -14.73 2.49
N ASN A 146 -0.92 -14.48 3.53
CA ASN A 146 -0.26 -15.51 4.34
C ASN A 146 0.07 -14.93 5.73
N ASN A 147 0.91 -15.63 6.50
CA ASN A 147 1.22 -15.21 7.87
C ASN A 147 2.02 -13.90 7.97
N ASN A 148 2.71 -13.47 6.91
CA ASN A 148 3.58 -12.30 6.91
C ASN A 148 3.22 -11.27 5.84
N VAL A 149 2.29 -11.60 4.93
CA VAL A 149 1.86 -10.70 3.85
C VAL A 149 0.35 -10.50 3.90
N PHE A 150 -0.04 -9.26 3.87
CA PHE A 150 -1.42 -8.80 3.95
C PHE A 150 -1.67 -7.78 2.84
N ARG A 151 -2.93 -7.43 2.65
CA ARG A 151 -3.35 -6.35 1.75
C ARG A 151 -4.36 -5.46 2.46
N VAL A 152 -4.28 -4.15 2.25
CA VAL A 152 -5.30 -3.23 2.77
C VAL A 152 -6.63 -3.46 2.07
N LYS A 153 -7.72 -3.39 2.82
CA LYS A 153 -9.06 -3.25 2.25
C LYS A 153 -9.25 -1.85 1.69
N THR A 154 -9.99 -1.76 0.62
CA THR A 154 -10.35 -0.49 -0.01
C THR A 154 -11.85 -0.27 0.14
N PHE A 155 -12.25 0.89 0.63
CA PHE A 155 -13.64 1.22 0.88
C PHE A 155 -14.09 2.32 -0.09
N TYR A 156 -15.37 2.27 -0.44
CA TYR A 156 -15.98 3.11 -1.46
C TYR A 156 -16.87 4.21 -0.86
N ASP A 157 -17.20 4.11 0.43
CA ASP A 157 -18.16 4.94 1.14
C ASP A 157 -17.83 5.07 2.63
N ASN A 158 -18.65 5.87 3.33
CA ASN A 158 -18.62 6.04 4.79
C ASN A 158 -17.26 6.51 5.33
N PHE A 159 -16.58 7.40 4.61
CA PHE A 159 -15.20 7.81 4.91
C PHE A 159 -15.03 8.39 6.31
N LEU A 160 -15.98 9.19 6.77
CA LEU A 160 -15.92 9.77 8.12
C LEU A 160 -16.12 8.71 9.21
N GLU A 161 -17.02 7.76 9.00
CA GLU A 161 -17.23 6.65 9.92
C GLU A 161 -15.99 5.77 10.02
N ARG A 162 -15.43 5.38 8.87
CA ARG A 162 -14.15 4.64 8.79
C ARG A 162 -13.01 5.38 9.48
N TRP A 163 -12.92 6.68 9.30
CA TRP A 163 -11.94 7.49 10.01
C TRP A 163 -12.11 7.41 11.52
N ASN A 164 -13.34 7.57 12.02
CA ASN A 164 -13.65 7.56 13.46
C ASN A 164 -13.30 6.23 14.13
N GLU A 165 -13.35 5.13 13.39
CA GLU A 165 -12.92 3.81 13.84
C GLU A 165 -11.39 3.67 13.78
N ILE A 166 -10.79 4.01 12.64
CA ILE A 166 -9.35 3.88 12.37
C ILE A 166 -8.51 4.68 13.37
N VAL A 167 -8.95 5.87 13.77
CA VAL A 167 -8.20 6.71 14.72
C VAL A 167 -8.06 6.10 16.10
N LYS A 168 -8.89 5.15 16.47
CA LYS A 168 -8.83 4.42 17.77
C LYS A 168 -7.76 3.32 17.76
N ILE A 169 -7.25 2.93 16.58
CA ILE A 169 -6.36 1.80 16.40
C ILE A 169 -4.90 2.28 16.39
N ASP A 170 -4.08 1.84 17.34
CA ASP A 170 -2.71 2.34 17.55
C ASP A 170 -1.81 2.14 16.32
N MET A 171 -1.87 0.98 15.67
CA MET A 171 -1.03 0.66 14.51
C MET A 171 -1.37 1.48 13.25
N LEU A 172 -2.52 2.14 13.20
CA LEU A 172 -2.98 2.92 12.05
C LEU A 172 -2.74 4.43 12.28
N GLU A 173 -2.15 5.10 11.32
CA GLU A 173 -1.91 6.56 11.37
C GLU A 173 -3.09 7.40 10.92
N GLY A 174 -4.10 6.79 10.30
CA GLY A 174 -5.22 7.45 9.68
C GLY A 174 -5.62 6.76 8.37
N VAL A 175 -5.95 7.56 7.36
CA VAL A 175 -6.39 7.06 6.05
C VAL A 175 -5.64 7.74 4.91
N VAL A 176 -5.64 7.06 3.75
CA VAL A 176 -5.22 7.59 2.46
C VAL A 176 -6.41 7.54 1.52
N LEU A 177 -6.70 8.67 0.89
CA LEU A 177 -7.69 8.79 -0.17
C LEU A 177 -6.96 8.80 -1.50
N LYS A 178 -7.43 8.01 -2.44
CA LYS A 178 -6.90 7.94 -3.81
C LYS A 178 -8.03 8.11 -4.80
N LYS A 179 -7.86 9.00 -5.76
CA LYS A 179 -8.89 9.23 -6.78
C LYS A 179 -9.11 7.97 -7.60
N ARG A 180 -10.36 7.57 -7.80
CA ARG A 180 -10.74 6.28 -8.44
C ARG A 180 -10.18 6.16 -9.85
N ASP A 181 -10.32 7.22 -10.64
CA ASP A 181 -9.90 7.31 -12.04
C ASP A 181 -8.44 7.72 -12.23
N GLN A 182 -7.67 7.87 -11.13
CA GLN A 182 -6.26 8.24 -11.21
C GLN A 182 -5.44 7.17 -11.92
N LYS A 183 -4.97 7.50 -13.11
CA LYS A 183 -4.16 6.61 -13.94
C LYS A 183 -2.74 6.52 -13.41
N LEU A 184 -2.18 5.31 -13.44
CA LEU A 184 -0.76 5.12 -13.24
C LEU A 184 0.00 5.72 -14.42
N THR A 185 0.92 6.63 -14.15
CA THR A 185 1.74 7.29 -15.17
C THR A 185 3.22 6.95 -14.97
N LYS A 186 4.02 7.15 -15.99
CA LYS A 186 5.49 7.13 -15.89
C LYS A 186 5.96 8.36 -15.11
N ALA A 187 5.56 8.46 -13.86
CA ALA A 187 6.03 9.55 -13.02
C ALA A 187 7.48 9.28 -12.60
N PHE A 188 8.40 10.04 -13.16
CA PHE A 188 9.78 10.10 -12.65
C PHE A 188 9.88 10.98 -11.40
N SER A 189 8.80 11.63 -10.99
CA SER A 189 8.72 12.40 -9.76
C SER A 189 7.46 12.05 -8.98
N GLU A 190 7.56 12.09 -7.66
CA GLU A 190 6.45 11.83 -6.73
C GLU A 190 5.31 12.86 -6.83
N LYS A 191 5.44 13.88 -7.69
CA LYS A 191 4.64 15.11 -7.66
C LYS A 191 3.28 15.07 -8.37
N ASN A 192 2.92 14.01 -9.07
CA ASN A 192 1.63 13.93 -9.78
C ASN A 192 0.62 13.10 -9.00
N ASN A 193 0.11 13.68 -7.90
CA ASN A 193 -0.63 12.85 -6.98
C ASN A 193 -1.97 13.48 -6.60
N LEU A 194 -3.04 12.88 -7.10
CA LEU A 194 -4.42 13.14 -6.70
C LEU A 194 -4.80 12.35 -5.44
N SER A 195 -3.82 11.98 -4.61
CA SER A 195 -4.05 11.27 -3.36
C SER A 195 -3.87 12.21 -2.18
N HIS A 196 -4.72 12.04 -1.19
CA HIS A 196 -4.71 12.81 0.04
C HIS A 196 -4.45 11.90 1.23
N LYS A 197 -3.93 12.43 2.31
CA LYS A 197 -3.82 11.73 3.59
C LYS A 197 -4.58 12.49 4.65
N CYS A 198 -5.33 11.77 5.48
CA CYS A 198 -5.90 12.30 6.70
C CYS A 198 -5.24 11.52 7.85
N ARG A 199 -4.53 12.24 8.73
CA ARG A 199 -3.75 11.64 9.82
C ARG A 199 -4.35 11.98 11.17
N LYS A 200 -4.14 11.09 12.14
CA LYS A 200 -4.36 11.41 13.54
C LYS A 200 -3.53 12.60 13.94
N GLU A 201 -4.10 13.47 14.78
CA GLU A 201 -3.32 14.47 15.47
C GLU A 201 -2.32 13.80 16.42
N THR A 202 -1.11 14.25 16.37
CA THR A 202 -0.04 13.83 17.29
C THR A 202 0.64 15.08 17.83
N LYS A 203 1.49 14.92 18.86
CA LYS A 203 2.30 16.05 19.39
C LYS A 203 3.14 16.74 18.31
N LEU A 204 3.46 16.04 17.22
CA LEU A 204 4.27 16.54 16.09
C LEU A 204 3.44 17.02 14.90
N TYR A 205 2.14 16.69 14.85
CA TYR A 205 1.23 17.05 13.77
C TYR A 205 -0.06 17.59 14.38
N LYS A 206 -0.16 18.89 14.45
CA LYS A 206 -1.42 19.60 14.74
C LYS A 206 -1.88 20.29 13.45
N PHE A 207 -3.17 20.24 13.20
CA PHE A 207 -3.83 20.95 12.07
C PHE A 207 -4.52 22.19 12.59
#